data_497e82c60481e7c9b25be472bc9ad412
#
_entry.id   497e82c60481e7c9b25be472bc9ad412
#
_cell.length_a   1.000
_cell.length_b   1.000
_cell.length_c   1.000
_cell.angle_alpha   90.00
_cell.angle_beta   90.00
_cell.angle_gamma   90.00
#
_symmetry.space_group_name_H-M   'P 1'
#
loop_
_entity.id
_entity.type
_entity.pdbx_description
1 polymer ?
#
loop_
_entity_poly.entity_id
_entity_poly.type
_entity_poly.pdbx_seq_one_letter_code
_entity_poly.pdbx_strand_id
1 'polypeptide(L)'
;MNLKEMCKSLRLAYVAEIYEAIPMESSETFLLTLFEMEMRLREEAKAERLIKKAKFINNKSLEDYRWHDNIYFPRHLKKEELMSLSFIDHQQNVVLTGAPTGKTHLAIGLGREACRKGKEVRFFRVSELVEQLTKAWRDGKLSSFHTRLDSADLIVLDEMGYLPLSKESAELLFHLITDWYEKKSIIITSNLEFSQWNRVFADPRLTSALVDRVIHHAHILTFTGDSYRVTHALSRN
;
A
#
# COMPACT_ATOMS: atom_id res chain seq x y z
N MET A 1 -15.71 -11.48 -40.58
CA MET A 1 -15.20 -11.05 -39.25
C MET A 1 -15.89 -9.72 -38.93
N ASN A 2 -16.61 -9.63 -37.83
CA ASN A 2 -17.30 -8.42 -37.40
C ASN A 2 -16.38 -7.54 -36.52
N LEU A 3 -16.77 -6.28 -36.23
CA LEU A 3 -15.99 -5.34 -35.46
C LEU A 3 -15.55 -5.92 -34.09
N LYS A 4 -16.47 -6.60 -33.40
CA LYS A 4 -16.20 -7.21 -32.10
C LYS A 4 -15.14 -8.31 -32.17
N GLU A 5 -15.16 -9.12 -33.22
CA GLU A 5 -14.12 -10.13 -33.46
C GLU A 5 -12.77 -9.51 -33.78
N MET A 6 -12.76 -8.43 -34.56
CA MET A 6 -11.54 -7.67 -34.86
C MET A 6 -10.95 -7.04 -33.59
N CYS A 7 -11.76 -6.35 -32.79
CA CYS A 7 -11.36 -5.77 -31.53
C CYS A 7 -10.75 -6.83 -30.59
N LYS A 8 -11.38 -8.00 -30.50
CA LYS A 8 -10.86 -9.12 -29.69
C LYS A 8 -9.49 -9.58 -30.20
N SER A 9 -9.31 -9.75 -31.50
CA SER A 9 -8.03 -10.18 -32.10
C SER A 9 -6.92 -9.16 -31.89
N LEU A 10 -7.25 -7.86 -31.92
CA LEU A 10 -6.35 -6.74 -31.68
C LEU A 10 -6.18 -6.42 -30.17
N ARG A 11 -6.86 -7.18 -29.30
CA ARG A 11 -6.89 -6.94 -27.85
C ARG A 11 -7.41 -5.53 -27.47
N LEU A 12 -8.33 -4.99 -28.24
CA LEU A 12 -9.05 -3.74 -27.95
C LEU A 12 -10.29 -4.11 -27.12
N ALA A 13 -10.17 -3.99 -25.79
CA ALA A 13 -11.15 -4.53 -24.85
C ALA A 13 -12.47 -3.77 -24.87
N TYR A 14 -12.42 -2.45 -25.04
CA TYR A 14 -13.55 -1.53 -24.85
C TYR A 14 -14.03 -0.88 -26.14
N VAL A 15 -13.21 -0.81 -27.19
CA VAL A 15 -13.57 -0.17 -28.47
C VAL A 15 -14.94 -0.62 -28.99
N ALA A 16 -15.22 -1.94 -28.95
CA ALA A 16 -16.49 -2.50 -29.42
C ALA A 16 -17.73 -2.10 -28.59
N GLU A 17 -17.51 -1.55 -27.40
CA GLU A 17 -18.59 -1.13 -26.48
C GLU A 17 -18.81 0.40 -26.54
N ILE A 18 -17.76 1.17 -26.85
CA ILE A 18 -17.79 2.64 -26.73
C ILE A 18 -17.92 3.38 -28.08
N TYR A 19 -17.59 2.74 -29.23
CA TYR A 19 -17.45 3.43 -30.52
C TYR A 19 -18.73 4.14 -30.96
N GLU A 20 -19.92 3.60 -30.66
CA GLU A 20 -21.20 4.20 -31.02
C GLU A 20 -21.53 5.47 -30.21
N ALA A 21 -20.95 5.62 -29.03
CA ALA A 21 -21.18 6.77 -28.15
C ALA A 21 -20.30 7.98 -28.47
N ILE A 22 -19.31 7.82 -29.37
CA ILE A 22 -18.35 8.89 -29.71
C ILE A 22 -18.88 9.66 -30.94
N PRO A 23 -19.03 11.01 -30.84
CA PRO A 23 -19.42 11.82 -31.97
C PRO A 23 -18.40 11.75 -33.11
N MET A 24 -18.89 11.64 -34.37
CA MET A 24 -18.06 11.60 -35.56
C MET A 24 -17.93 12.98 -36.17
N GLU A 25 -17.12 13.86 -35.59
CA GLU A 25 -16.85 15.20 -36.11
C GLU A 25 -15.86 15.14 -37.29
N SER A 26 -14.77 14.42 -37.16
CA SER A 26 -13.83 14.05 -38.20
C SER A 26 -13.30 12.63 -37.93
N SER A 27 -12.75 11.97 -38.95
CA SER A 27 -12.17 10.64 -38.79
C SER A 27 -11.00 10.63 -37.80
N GLU A 28 -10.16 11.65 -37.79
CA GLU A 28 -9.01 11.80 -36.92
C GLU A 28 -9.46 12.02 -35.46
N THR A 29 -10.34 12.98 -35.20
CA THR A 29 -10.88 13.27 -33.86
C THR A 29 -11.59 12.07 -33.30
N PHE A 30 -12.40 11.37 -34.11
CA PHE A 30 -13.05 10.12 -33.68
C PHE A 30 -12.05 9.05 -33.23
N LEU A 31 -11.03 8.79 -34.04
CA LEU A 31 -10.00 7.76 -33.68
C LEU A 31 -9.20 8.14 -32.45
N LEU A 32 -8.80 9.41 -32.31
CA LEU A 32 -8.09 9.89 -31.14
C LEU A 32 -8.93 9.69 -29.87
N THR A 33 -10.17 10.17 -29.87
CA THR A 33 -11.09 10.04 -28.74
C THR A 33 -11.35 8.56 -28.42
N LEU A 34 -11.53 7.71 -29.42
CA LEU A 34 -11.76 6.28 -29.26
C LEU A 34 -10.57 5.60 -28.57
N PHE A 35 -9.35 5.87 -29.00
CA PHE A 35 -8.16 5.26 -28.41
C PHE A 35 -7.83 5.83 -27.02
N GLU A 36 -8.05 7.12 -26.79
CA GLU A 36 -7.91 7.72 -25.45
C GLU A 36 -8.88 7.08 -24.45
N MET A 37 -10.13 6.85 -24.86
CA MET A 37 -11.11 6.17 -24.02
C MET A 37 -10.73 4.71 -23.76
N GLU A 38 -10.28 3.97 -24.79
CA GLU A 38 -9.79 2.59 -24.63
C GLU A 38 -8.63 2.52 -23.63
N MET A 39 -7.64 3.43 -23.76
CA MET A 39 -6.49 3.50 -22.83
C MET A 39 -6.94 3.80 -21.42
N ARG A 40 -7.81 4.79 -21.22
CA ARG A 40 -8.34 5.16 -19.91
C ARG A 40 -9.08 3.99 -19.24
N LEU A 41 -9.99 3.33 -19.94
CA LEU A 41 -10.75 2.20 -19.41
C LEU A 41 -9.86 1.00 -19.07
N ARG A 42 -8.79 0.77 -19.83
CA ARG A 42 -7.78 -0.24 -19.49
C ARG A 42 -7.02 0.09 -18.21
N GLU A 43 -6.62 1.34 -18.04
CA GLU A 43 -5.93 1.80 -16.84
C GLU A 43 -6.84 1.69 -15.61
N GLU A 44 -8.11 2.09 -15.73
CA GLU A 44 -9.12 1.94 -14.69
C GLU A 44 -9.30 0.46 -14.29
N ALA A 45 -9.50 -0.42 -15.27
CA ALA A 45 -9.66 -1.85 -15.02
C ALA A 45 -8.39 -2.51 -14.43
N LYS A 46 -7.19 -2.05 -14.85
CA LYS A 46 -5.92 -2.47 -14.25
C LYS A 46 -5.84 -2.03 -12.79
N ALA A 47 -6.17 -0.78 -12.50
CA ALA A 47 -6.17 -0.23 -11.15
C ALA A 47 -7.13 -0.99 -10.22
N GLU A 48 -8.36 -1.25 -10.65
CA GLU A 48 -9.34 -2.04 -9.89
C GLU A 48 -8.84 -3.45 -9.57
N ARG A 49 -8.23 -4.12 -10.55
CA ARG A 49 -7.63 -5.44 -10.36
C ARG A 49 -6.49 -5.41 -9.35
N LEU A 50 -5.62 -4.40 -9.40
CA LEU A 50 -4.53 -4.22 -8.45
C LEU A 50 -5.06 -3.92 -7.04
N ILE A 51 -6.06 -3.04 -6.90
CA ILE A 51 -6.73 -2.75 -5.62
C ILE A 51 -7.34 -4.01 -5.02
N LYS A 52 -8.03 -4.82 -5.83
CA LYS A 52 -8.59 -6.11 -5.38
C LYS A 52 -7.49 -7.09 -4.95
N LYS A 53 -6.38 -7.14 -5.70
CA LYS A 53 -5.23 -8.00 -5.39
C LYS A 53 -4.48 -7.56 -4.13
N ALA A 54 -4.49 -6.28 -3.80
CA ALA A 54 -3.84 -5.72 -2.61
C ALA A 54 -4.48 -6.16 -1.30
N LYS A 55 -5.78 -6.50 -1.29
CA LYS A 55 -6.56 -6.97 -0.12
C LYS A 55 -6.64 -5.94 1.00
N PHE A 56 -6.90 -4.66 0.67
CA PHE A 56 -7.16 -3.64 1.67
C PHE A 56 -8.38 -4.01 2.53
N ILE A 57 -8.32 -3.72 3.82
CA ILE A 57 -9.38 -4.04 4.79
C ILE A 57 -10.63 -3.16 4.66
N ASN A 58 -10.52 -2.02 3.99
CA ASN A 58 -11.62 -1.08 3.73
C ASN A 58 -11.33 -0.21 2.50
N ASN A 59 -12.34 0.61 2.10
CA ASN A 59 -12.27 1.46 0.91
C ASN A 59 -11.83 2.90 1.21
N LYS A 60 -10.93 3.12 2.16
CA LYS A 60 -10.39 4.45 2.47
C LYS A 60 -9.61 5.00 1.27
N SER A 61 -9.87 6.27 0.92
CA SER A 61 -9.20 6.99 -0.17
C SER A 61 -8.41 8.19 0.37
N LEU A 62 -7.49 8.75 -0.43
CA LEU A 62 -6.82 10.00 -0.10
C LEU A 62 -7.75 11.21 -0.24
N GLU A 63 -8.78 11.13 -1.08
CA GLU A 63 -9.80 12.15 -1.27
C GLU A 63 -10.61 12.36 0.01
N ASP A 64 -10.95 11.26 0.71
CA ASP A 64 -11.67 11.29 1.98
C ASP A 64 -10.75 11.56 3.19
N TYR A 65 -9.43 11.63 2.97
CA TYR A 65 -8.48 11.81 4.07
C TYR A 65 -8.45 13.25 4.53
N ARG A 66 -8.79 13.47 5.81
CA ARG A 66 -8.72 14.80 6.42
C ARG A 66 -7.32 15.03 6.96
N TRP A 67 -6.57 15.90 6.29
CA TRP A 67 -5.28 16.38 6.79
C TRP A 67 -5.53 17.34 7.97
N HIS A 68 -4.73 17.18 9.01
CA HIS A 68 -4.78 18.01 10.21
C HIS A 68 -3.37 18.36 10.68
N ASP A 69 -3.24 19.44 11.44
CA ASP A 69 -1.95 20.01 11.88
C ASP A 69 -1.19 19.11 12.86
N ASN A 70 -1.83 18.07 13.37
CA ASN A 70 -1.21 17.11 14.29
C ASN A 70 -0.40 16.02 13.58
N ILE A 71 -0.16 16.14 12.27
CA ILE A 71 0.72 15.27 11.49
C ILE A 71 2.04 15.98 11.26
N TYR A 72 3.08 15.52 11.91
CA TYR A 72 4.42 16.09 11.78
C TYR A 72 5.20 15.38 10.68
N PHE A 73 5.56 16.13 9.65
CA PHE A 73 6.40 15.68 8.55
C PHE A 73 7.88 15.89 8.87
N PRO A 74 8.79 15.03 8.41
CA PRO A 74 10.22 15.31 8.46
C PRO A 74 10.53 16.54 7.59
N ARG A 75 11.54 17.33 7.96
CA ARG A 75 11.86 18.63 7.32
C ARG A 75 12.07 18.55 5.80
N HIS A 76 12.52 17.41 5.31
CA HIS A 76 12.86 17.19 3.91
C HIS A 76 11.69 16.63 3.08
N LEU A 77 10.53 16.33 3.69
CA LEU A 77 9.37 15.77 3.00
C LEU A 77 8.18 16.73 3.07
N LYS A 78 7.61 17.06 1.91
CA LYS A 78 6.36 17.79 1.82
C LYS A 78 5.19 16.83 1.57
N LYS A 79 3.97 17.28 1.91
CA LYS A 79 2.74 16.52 1.69
C LYS A 79 2.58 16.12 0.22
N GLU A 80 2.84 17.06 -0.70
CA GLU A 80 2.72 16.86 -2.15
C GLU A 80 3.70 15.80 -2.64
N GLU A 81 4.89 15.75 -2.07
CA GLU A 81 5.91 14.75 -2.39
C GLU A 81 5.51 13.36 -1.90
N LEU A 82 4.96 13.25 -0.68
CA LEU A 82 4.38 11.99 -0.20
C LEU A 82 3.25 11.51 -1.10
N MET A 83 2.35 12.42 -1.53
CA MET A 83 1.22 12.11 -2.40
C MET A 83 1.65 11.79 -3.84
N SER A 84 2.82 12.25 -4.29
CA SER A 84 3.36 11.88 -5.61
C SER A 84 3.73 10.41 -5.69
N LEU A 85 3.98 9.77 -4.54
CA LEU A 85 4.42 8.39 -4.39
C LEU A 85 5.84 8.12 -4.92
N SER A 86 6.64 9.17 -5.13
CA SER A 86 8.04 9.05 -5.62
C SER A 86 8.91 8.17 -4.72
N PHE A 87 8.57 8.06 -3.43
CA PHE A 87 9.26 7.17 -2.49
C PHE A 87 9.25 5.69 -2.94
N ILE A 88 8.22 5.27 -3.72
CA ILE A 88 8.13 3.90 -4.25
C ILE A 88 9.21 3.68 -5.33
N ASP A 89 9.41 4.65 -6.20
CA ASP A 89 10.41 4.56 -7.28
C ASP A 89 11.85 4.60 -6.74
N HIS A 90 12.05 5.16 -5.55
CA HIS A 90 13.33 5.23 -4.85
C HIS A 90 13.53 4.14 -3.78
N GLN A 91 12.64 3.15 -3.69
CA GLN A 91 12.65 2.08 -2.68
C GLN A 91 12.76 2.62 -1.24
N GLN A 92 12.15 3.78 -0.97
CA GLN A 92 12.11 4.39 0.36
C GLN A 92 10.88 3.91 1.13
N ASN A 93 11.00 3.93 2.46
CA ASN A 93 9.95 3.54 3.36
C ASN A 93 9.16 4.75 3.88
N VAL A 94 7.94 4.51 4.35
CA VAL A 94 7.13 5.49 5.06
C VAL A 94 6.69 4.88 6.39
N VAL A 95 7.03 5.52 7.50
CA VAL A 95 6.62 5.07 8.83
C VAL A 95 5.65 6.08 9.43
N LEU A 96 4.45 5.63 9.72
CA LEU A 96 3.38 6.41 10.34
C LEU A 96 3.28 5.97 11.80
N THR A 97 3.77 6.80 12.74
CA THR A 97 3.85 6.44 14.15
C THR A 97 3.07 7.41 15.05
N GLY A 98 2.77 7.01 16.28
CA GLY A 98 2.12 7.86 17.30
C GLY A 98 0.62 7.64 17.44
N ALA A 99 -0.12 8.70 17.77
CA ALA A 99 -1.53 8.67 18.16
C ALA A 99 -2.47 8.05 17.10
N PRO A 100 -3.60 7.44 17.49
CA PRO A 100 -4.54 6.77 16.58
C PRO A 100 -5.45 7.76 15.83
N THR A 101 -4.84 8.65 15.03
CA THR A 101 -5.48 9.79 14.36
C THR A 101 -5.46 9.69 12.82
N GLY A 102 -5.65 8.47 12.26
CA GLY A 102 -5.82 8.30 10.82
C GLY A 102 -4.65 7.62 10.07
N LYS A 103 -3.64 7.07 10.76
CA LYS A 103 -2.49 6.37 10.16
C LYS A 103 -2.88 5.28 9.15
N THR A 104 -3.73 4.34 9.56
CA THR A 104 -4.23 3.26 8.68
C THR A 104 -5.00 3.81 7.48
N HIS A 105 -5.78 4.90 7.66
CA HIS A 105 -6.48 5.55 6.55
C HIS A 105 -5.47 6.10 5.53
N LEU A 106 -4.45 6.83 5.99
CA LEU A 106 -3.41 7.36 5.12
C LEU A 106 -2.65 6.25 4.40
N ALA A 107 -2.26 5.19 5.11
CA ALA A 107 -1.56 4.05 4.54
C ALA A 107 -2.38 3.35 3.43
N ILE A 108 -3.67 3.11 3.67
CA ILE A 108 -4.58 2.52 2.67
C ILE A 108 -4.77 3.49 1.50
N GLY A 109 -4.98 4.78 1.77
CA GLY A 109 -5.15 5.79 0.74
C GLY A 109 -3.95 5.88 -0.21
N LEU A 110 -2.72 5.94 0.34
CA LEU A 110 -1.48 5.92 -0.43
C LEU A 110 -1.34 4.61 -1.24
N GLY A 111 -1.64 3.47 -0.63
CA GLY A 111 -1.59 2.18 -1.32
C GLY A 111 -2.60 2.07 -2.47
N ARG A 112 -3.81 2.59 -2.31
CA ARG A 112 -4.82 2.62 -3.39
C ARG A 112 -4.41 3.55 -4.52
N GLU A 113 -3.84 4.71 -4.18
CA GLU A 113 -3.31 5.62 -5.18
C GLU A 113 -2.13 5.01 -5.95
N ALA A 114 -1.26 4.26 -5.27
CA ALA A 114 -0.21 3.49 -5.92
C ALA A 114 -0.78 2.46 -6.92
N CYS A 115 -1.87 1.76 -6.57
CA CYS A 115 -2.57 0.87 -7.49
C CYS A 115 -3.14 1.62 -8.71
N ARG A 116 -3.70 2.83 -8.54
CA ARG A 116 -4.17 3.68 -9.66
C ARG A 116 -3.04 4.07 -10.59
N LYS A 117 -1.83 4.28 -10.06
CA LYS A 117 -0.61 4.51 -10.84
C LYS A 117 0.05 3.21 -11.38
N GLY A 118 -0.67 2.08 -11.29
CA GLY A 118 -0.24 0.81 -11.87
C GLY A 118 0.77 0.02 -11.06
N LYS A 119 1.09 0.44 -9.81
CA LYS A 119 1.99 -0.25 -8.89
C LYS A 119 1.29 -1.45 -8.25
N GLU A 120 2.01 -2.54 -8.07
CA GLU A 120 1.50 -3.71 -7.37
C GLU A 120 1.67 -3.54 -5.86
N VAL A 121 0.57 -3.53 -5.12
CA VAL A 121 0.54 -3.33 -3.67
C VAL A 121 0.08 -4.59 -2.96
N ARG A 122 0.62 -4.85 -1.77
CA ARG A 122 0.12 -5.84 -0.82
C ARG A 122 -0.13 -5.17 0.52
N PHE A 123 -1.30 -5.40 1.07
CA PHE A 123 -1.68 -4.93 2.40
C PHE A 123 -1.76 -6.10 3.37
N PHE A 124 -1.17 -5.94 4.55
CA PHE A 124 -1.25 -6.90 5.64
C PHE A 124 -1.42 -6.17 6.97
N ARG A 125 -2.29 -6.70 7.84
CA ARG A 125 -2.06 -6.55 9.26
C ARG A 125 -0.87 -7.40 9.67
N VAL A 126 0.00 -6.87 10.51
CA VAL A 126 1.22 -7.61 10.90
C VAL A 126 0.89 -8.94 11.57
N SER A 127 -0.15 -9.00 12.40
CA SER A 127 -0.62 -10.26 13.01
C SER A 127 -0.99 -11.32 11.97
N GLU A 128 -1.77 -10.95 10.95
CA GLU A 128 -2.19 -11.85 9.87
C GLU A 128 -1.01 -12.30 8.99
N LEU A 129 -0.06 -11.38 8.72
CA LEU A 129 1.16 -11.72 7.98
C LEU A 129 2.00 -12.74 8.74
N VAL A 130 2.18 -12.55 10.04
CA VAL A 130 2.95 -13.44 10.90
C VAL A 130 2.31 -14.82 10.97
N GLU A 131 0.98 -14.91 11.08
CA GLU A 131 0.27 -16.21 11.05
C GLU A 131 0.49 -16.93 9.71
N GLN A 132 0.39 -16.19 8.59
CA GLN A 132 0.64 -16.76 7.25
C GLN A 132 2.09 -17.22 7.07
N LEU A 133 3.07 -16.45 7.56
CA LEU A 133 4.48 -16.80 7.53
C LEU A 133 4.77 -18.06 8.36
N THR A 134 4.30 -18.09 9.60
CA THR A 134 4.49 -19.24 10.51
C THR A 134 3.86 -20.51 9.93
N LYS A 135 2.66 -20.39 9.34
CA LYS A 135 2.01 -21.50 8.64
C LYS A 135 2.83 -21.95 7.44
N ALA A 136 3.26 -21.02 6.58
CA ALA A 136 4.05 -21.34 5.39
C ALA A 136 5.40 -22.01 5.76
N TRP A 137 6.01 -21.57 6.85
CA TRP A 137 7.24 -22.19 7.37
C TRP A 137 7.00 -23.62 7.84
N ARG A 138 5.98 -23.86 8.65
CA ARG A 138 5.60 -25.22 9.13
C ARG A 138 5.24 -26.17 7.99
N ASP A 139 4.59 -25.65 6.95
CA ASP A 139 4.18 -26.42 5.78
C ASP A 139 5.33 -26.62 4.77
N GLY A 140 6.53 -26.11 5.00
CA GLY A 140 7.66 -26.13 4.06
C GLY A 140 7.44 -25.30 2.78
N LYS A 141 6.55 -24.29 2.83
CA LYS A 141 6.12 -23.46 1.69
C LYS A 141 6.60 -22.01 1.76
N LEU A 142 7.60 -21.72 2.60
CA LEU A 142 8.07 -20.35 2.82
C LEU A 142 8.59 -19.71 1.52
N SER A 143 9.34 -20.45 0.70
CA SER A 143 9.82 -19.96 -0.60
C SER A 143 8.68 -19.55 -1.53
N SER A 144 7.63 -20.38 -1.64
CA SER A 144 6.43 -20.04 -2.43
C SER A 144 5.68 -18.82 -1.87
N PHE A 145 5.72 -18.62 -0.55
CA PHE A 145 5.16 -17.43 0.07
C PHE A 145 5.93 -16.17 -0.34
N HIS A 146 7.27 -16.21 -0.28
CA HIS A 146 8.15 -15.10 -0.71
C HIS A 146 7.91 -14.77 -2.19
N THR A 147 7.93 -15.77 -3.07
CA THR A 147 7.69 -15.58 -4.52
C THR A 147 6.37 -14.86 -4.83
N ARG A 148 5.31 -15.10 -4.05
CA ARG A 148 4.03 -14.36 -4.23
C ARG A 148 4.13 -12.87 -3.93
N LEU A 149 5.12 -12.46 -3.15
CA LEU A 149 5.35 -11.07 -2.76
C LEU A 149 6.43 -10.39 -3.62
N ASP A 150 7.14 -11.15 -4.47
CA ASP A 150 8.25 -10.61 -5.27
C ASP A 150 7.79 -9.54 -6.27
N SER A 151 6.59 -9.70 -6.84
CA SER A 151 6.02 -8.74 -7.79
C SER A 151 5.51 -7.43 -7.16
N ALA A 152 5.45 -7.33 -5.82
CA ALA A 152 4.96 -6.14 -5.17
C ALA A 152 5.99 -5.01 -5.20
N ASP A 153 5.55 -3.82 -5.61
CA ASP A 153 6.33 -2.57 -5.54
C ASP A 153 6.25 -1.95 -4.13
N LEU A 154 5.09 -2.12 -3.49
CA LEU A 154 4.79 -1.54 -2.17
C LEU A 154 4.14 -2.59 -1.26
N ILE A 155 4.65 -2.68 -0.03
CA ILE A 155 4.05 -3.47 1.05
C ILE A 155 3.52 -2.53 2.12
N VAL A 156 2.27 -2.70 2.54
CA VAL A 156 1.68 -1.98 3.67
C VAL A 156 1.58 -2.93 4.85
N LEU A 157 2.27 -2.60 5.93
CA LEU A 157 2.27 -3.32 7.22
C LEU A 157 1.51 -2.50 8.26
N ASP A 158 0.26 -2.85 8.47
CA ASP A 158 -0.61 -2.15 9.42
C ASP A 158 -0.54 -2.76 10.82
N GLU A 159 -0.66 -1.92 11.84
CA GLU A 159 -0.68 -2.30 13.26
C GLU A 159 0.62 -2.99 13.74
N MET A 160 1.79 -2.53 13.27
CA MET A 160 3.07 -2.98 13.81
C MET A 160 3.18 -2.65 15.31
N GLY A 161 3.34 -3.70 16.11
CA GLY A 161 3.49 -3.54 17.56
C GLY A 161 2.22 -3.70 18.38
N TYR A 162 1.11 -4.10 17.79
CA TYR A 162 -0.14 -4.31 18.51
C TYR A 162 -0.09 -5.53 19.43
N LEU A 163 0.59 -6.60 19.02
CA LEU A 163 0.76 -7.83 19.81
C LEU A 163 2.24 -8.21 19.86
N PRO A 164 2.73 -8.73 21.01
CA PRO A 164 4.05 -9.30 21.09
C PRO A 164 4.14 -10.58 20.23
N LEU A 165 5.26 -10.74 19.53
CA LEU A 165 5.54 -11.89 18.67
C LEU A 165 6.32 -12.96 19.44
N SER A 166 6.08 -14.24 19.10
CA SER A 166 6.98 -15.30 19.53
C SER A 166 8.37 -15.09 18.88
N LYS A 167 9.41 -15.65 19.47
CA LYS A 167 10.78 -15.55 18.92
C LYS A 167 10.85 -16.03 17.47
N GLU A 168 10.26 -17.18 17.18
CA GLU A 168 10.17 -17.77 15.83
C GLU A 168 9.48 -16.83 14.84
N SER A 169 8.33 -16.28 15.23
CA SER A 169 7.56 -15.35 14.40
C SER A 169 8.30 -14.03 14.15
N ALA A 170 9.02 -13.54 15.16
CA ALA A 170 9.84 -12.34 15.05
C ALA A 170 11.01 -12.54 14.09
N GLU A 171 11.68 -13.70 14.13
CA GLU A 171 12.75 -14.08 13.20
C GLU A 171 12.23 -14.19 11.77
N LEU A 172 11.09 -14.84 11.54
CA LEU A 172 10.48 -14.96 10.22
C LEU A 172 10.12 -13.59 9.63
N LEU A 173 9.51 -12.70 10.42
CA LEU A 173 9.17 -11.35 9.97
C LEU A 173 10.44 -10.52 9.71
N PHE A 174 11.46 -10.65 10.54
CA PHE A 174 12.75 -9.99 10.35
C PHE A 174 13.40 -10.40 9.02
N HIS A 175 13.47 -11.70 8.72
CA HIS A 175 14.01 -12.18 7.45
C HIS A 175 13.23 -11.65 6.27
N LEU A 176 11.90 -11.65 6.32
CA LEU A 176 11.05 -11.14 5.25
C LEU A 176 11.29 -9.64 4.99
N ILE A 177 11.33 -8.81 6.04
CA ILE A 177 11.59 -7.36 5.89
C ILE A 177 13.03 -7.13 5.40
N THR A 178 13.99 -7.95 5.83
CA THR A 178 15.38 -7.88 5.35
C THR A 178 15.47 -8.22 3.85
N ASP A 179 14.71 -9.19 3.36
CA ASP A 179 14.65 -9.53 1.94
C ASP A 179 14.07 -8.41 1.07
N TRP A 180 13.21 -7.56 1.66
CA TRP A 180 12.62 -6.39 0.98
C TRP A 180 13.50 -5.13 1.04
N TYR A 181 14.45 -5.08 1.95
CA TYR A 181 15.33 -3.94 2.14
C TYR A 181 16.01 -3.54 0.83
N GLU A 182 15.93 -2.25 0.47
CA GLU A 182 16.42 -1.66 -0.79
C GLU A 182 15.86 -2.28 -2.09
N LYS A 183 14.85 -3.13 -2.01
CA LYS A 183 14.20 -3.74 -3.19
C LYS A 183 12.76 -3.30 -3.34
N LYS A 184 12.09 -2.98 -2.25
CA LYS A 184 10.67 -2.61 -2.20
C LYS A 184 10.47 -1.48 -1.21
N SER A 185 9.41 -0.72 -1.41
CA SER A 185 8.95 0.25 -0.42
C SER A 185 8.02 -0.39 0.58
N ILE A 186 8.10 0.06 1.83
CA ILE A 186 7.23 -0.40 2.91
C ILE A 186 6.55 0.80 3.55
N ILE A 187 5.22 0.76 3.69
CA ILE A 187 4.49 1.66 4.59
C ILE A 187 4.21 0.89 5.87
N ILE A 188 4.64 1.43 7.01
CA ILE A 188 4.38 0.83 8.33
C ILE A 188 3.50 1.77 9.13
N THR A 189 2.44 1.26 9.74
CA THR A 189 1.71 1.98 10.79
C THR A 189 2.01 1.37 12.14
N SER A 190 2.27 2.22 13.14
CA SER A 190 2.51 1.80 14.52
C SER A 190 1.94 2.81 15.51
N ASN A 191 1.43 2.33 16.62
CA ASN A 191 1.10 3.18 17.79
C ASN A 191 2.28 3.32 18.75
N LEU A 192 3.35 2.54 18.52
CA LEU A 192 4.56 2.53 19.33
C LEU A 192 5.66 3.35 18.68
N GLU A 193 6.44 4.03 19.47
CA GLU A 193 7.73 4.56 19.06
C GLU A 193 8.75 3.43 18.85
N PHE A 194 9.78 3.67 18.04
CA PHE A 194 10.81 2.66 17.75
C PHE A 194 11.48 2.12 19.00
N SER A 195 11.68 2.95 20.02
CA SER A 195 12.24 2.56 21.33
C SER A 195 11.43 1.47 22.05
N GLN A 196 10.15 1.33 21.70
CA GLN A 196 9.23 0.37 22.31
C GLN A 196 9.08 -0.92 21.47
N TRP A 197 9.67 -0.99 20.27
CA TRP A 197 9.55 -2.17 19.40
C TRP A 197 10.20 -3.42 19.99
N ASN A 198 11.15 -3.27 20.93
CA ASN A 198 11.71 -4.40 21.67
C ASN A 198 10.65 -5.19 22.50
N ARG A 199 9.52 -4.56 22.84
CA ARG A 199 8.37 -5.24 23.48
C ARG A 199 7.63 -6.16 22.53
N VAL A 200 7.76 -5.93 21.23
CA VAL A 200 7.09 -6.69 20.17
C VAL A 200 7.93 -7.88 19.75
N PHE A 201 9.22 -7.65 19.50
CA PHE A 201 10.13 -8.66 18.96
C PHE A 201 10.86 -9.49 20.01
N ALA A 202 10.73 -9.15 21.29
CA ALA A 202 11.30 -9.86 22.44
C ALA A 202 12.83 -10.11 22.41
N ASP A 203 13.50 -9.71 21.34
CA ASP A 203 14.96 -9.79 21.18
C ASP A 203 15.52 -8.40 20.85
N PRO A 204 16.28 -7.75 21.73
CA PRO A 204 16.80 -6.40 21.51
C PRO A 204 17.76 -6.29 20.32
N ARG A 205 18.54 -7.35 20.00
CA ARG A 205 19.49 -7.34 18.89
C ARG A 205 18.74 -7.40 17.55
N LEU A 206 17.78 -8.31 17.46
CA LEU A 206 16.92 -8.45 16.29
C LEU A 206 16.09 -7.18 16.08
N THR A 207 15.55 -6.60 17.16
CA THR A 207 14.79 -5.34 17.09
C THR A 207 15.64 -4.19 16.57
N SER A 208 16.86 -4.02 17.12
CA SER A 208 17.78 -2.95 16.67
C SER A 208 18.11 -3.10 15.18
N ALA A 209 18.43 -4.30 14.74
CA ALA A 209 18.75 -4.57 13.33
C ALA A 209 17.55 -4.39 12.41
N LEU A 210 16.32 -4.65 12.87
CA LEU A 210 15.10 -4.41 12.11
C LEU A 210 14.82 -2.91 11.99
N VAL A 211 14.86 -2.20 13.11
CA VAL A 211 14.63 -0.75 13.17
C VAL A 211 15.63 -0.03 12.26
N ASP A 212 16.91 -0.39 12.34
CA ASP A 212 17.95 0.19 11.50
C ASP A 212 17.62 0.07 10.01
N ARG A 213 17.22 -1.11 9.54
CA ARG A 213 16.82 -1.34 8.14
C ARG A 213 15.55 -0.59 7.73
N VAL A 214 14.57 -0.54 8.63
CA VAL A 214 13.28 0.14 8.35
C VAL A 214 13.49 1.64 8.23
N ILE A 215 14.31 2.25 9.12
CA ILE A 215 14.47 3.72 9.17
C ILE A 215 15.55 4.26 8.25
N HIS A 216 16.49 3.44 7.78
CA HIS A 216 17.65 3.88 7.00
C HIS A 216 17.25 4.73 5.77
N HIS A 217 16.18 4.35 5.09
CA HIS A 217 15.63 5.08 3.95
C HIS A 217 14.14 5.41 4.19
N ALA A 218 13.78 5.90 5.39
CA ALA A 218 12.39 6.11 5.73
C ALA A 218 12.02 7.58 5.93
N HIS A 219 10.85 7.94 5.45
CA HIS A 219 10.11 9.13 5.84
C HIS A 219 9.25 8.80 7.08
N ILE A 220 9.58 9.41 8.22
CA ILE A 220 8.87 9.16 9.48
C ILE A 220 7.88 10.28 9.72
N LEU A 221 6.58 9.97 9.68
CA LEU A 221 5.51 10.89 10.03
C LEU A 221 5.01 10.57 11.44
N THR A 222 5.00 11.57 12.29
CA THR A 222 4.53 11.43 13.68
C THR A 222 3.14 12.03 13.83
N PHE A 223 2.23 11.23 14.33
CA PHE A 223 0.83 11.61 14.60
C PHE A 223 0.67 11.91 16.09
N THR A 224 0.08 13.05 16.40
CA THR A 224 -0.19 13.47 17.80
C THR A 224 -1.67 13.79 17.98
N GLY A 225 -2.07 14.13 19.22
CA GLY A 225 -3.44 14.49 19.56
C GLY A 225 -4.32 13.34 20.02
N ASP A 226 -5.58 13.64 20.30
CA ASP A 226 -6.55 12.68 20.81
C ASP A 226 -7.02 11.69 19.74
N SER A 227 -7.42 10.51 20.16
CA SER A 227 -7.94 9.49 19.25
C SER A 227 -9.18 10.00 18.49
N TYR A 228 -9.10 10.04 17.17
CA TYR A 228 -10.23 10.38 16.29
C TYR A 228 -11.47 9.53 16.61
N ARG A 229 -11.31 8.26 16.96
CA ARG A 229 -12.39 7.35 17.32
C ARG A 229 -13.07 7.75 18.62
N VAL A 230 -12.32 8.28 19.59
CA VAL A 230 -12.83 8.75 20.87
C VAL A 230 -13.55 10.08 20.73
N THR A 231 -12.99 10.99 19.93
CA THR A 231 -13.60 12.32 19.72
C THR A 231 -14.90 12.26 18.90
N HIS A 232 -15.07 11.22 18.07
CA HIS A 232 -16.26 11.03 17.22
C HIS A 232 -17.13 9.84 17.67
N ALA A 233 -16.98 9.39 18.92
CA ALA A 233 -17.84 8.33 19.47
C ALA A 233 -19.28 8.86 19.66
N LEU A 234 -20.28 8.08 19.22
CA LEU A 234 -21.71 8.41 19.34
C LEU A 234 -22.17 8.67 20.77
N SER A 235 -21.45 8.15 21.77
CA SER A 235 -21.73 8.32 23.20
C SER A 235 -21.28 9.67 23.78
N ARG A 236 -20.74 10.59 22.96
CA ARG A 236 -20.32 11.94 23.39
C ARG A 236 -21.32 13.06 23.05
N ASN A 237 -22.50 12.71 22.54
CA ASN A 237 -23.62 13.66 22.35
C ASN A 237 -24.54 13.67 23.55
#